data_cc8a16d09ec1f76ca9eee7ce50304b62
#
_entry.id   cc8a16d09ec1f76ca9eee7ce50304b62
#
_cell.length_a   1.000
_cell.length_b   1.000
_cell.length_c   1.000
_cell.angle_alpha   90.00
_cell.angle_beta   90.00
_cell.angle_gamma   90.00
#
_symmetry.space_group_name_H-M   'P 1'
#
loop_
_entity.id
_entity.type
_entity.pdbx_description
1 polymer ?
#
loop_
_entity_poly.entity_id
_entity_poly.type
_entity_poly.pdbx_seq_one_letter_code
_entity_poly.pdbx_strand_id
1 'polypeptide(L)'
;MEETEISHFLHILVRMGEALQNSGAEVFRVEDTLNRIAIAYGAEDVNVFVITSSIVVTLTMPSLPPQTETRRLRHAASNDLLTLEKLNALSRRICTAPPSIEEFQRQLNAILAQHPDPRLHLAGSVLAASSFAIFFGGNLWDGLLAGGIAVLICWMERYLSPFCMNGVEFQFIASFLSGVSTLLLCRFEIGRAHV
;
A
#
# COMPACT_ATOMS: atom_id res chain seq x y z
N MET A 1 10.66 -27.37 15.76
CA MET A 1 11.20 -26.00 15.73
C MET A 1 11.81 -25.67 17.06
N GLU A 2 12.97 -25.03 17.10
CA GLU A 2 13.57 -24.52 18.33
C GLU A 2 12.94 -23.18 18.71
N GLU A 3 13.08 -22.77 19.97
CA GLU A 3 12.48 -21.50 20.46
C GLU A 3 12.94 -20.27 19.67
N THR A 4 14.21 -20.26 19.23
CA THR A 4 14.80 -19.22 18.39
C THR A 4 14.20 -19.18 16.99
N GLU A 5 13.88 -20.35 16.41
CA GLU A 5 13.23 -20.45 15.10
C GLU A 5 11.80 -19.93 15.15
N ILE A 6 11.08 -20.19 16.25
CA ILE A 6 9.69 -19.71 16.42
C ILE A 6 9.68 -18.19 16.56
N SER A 7 10.58 -17.64 17.36
CA SER A 7 10.72 -16.18 17.48
C SER A 7 11.01 -15.53 16.12
N HIS A 8 11.88 -16.13 15.32
CA HIS A 8 12.17 -15.67 13.97
C HIS A 8 10.96 -15.79 13.03
N PHE A 9 10.26 -16.93 13.07
CA PHE A 9 9.02 -17.13 12.30
C PHE A 9 7.95 -16.10 12.68
N LEU A 10 7.72 -15.91 13.98
CA LEU A 10 6.74 -14.93 14.48
C LEU A 10 7.08 -13.51 14.01
N HIS A 11 8.35 -13.15 14.03
CA HIS A 11 8.82 -11.85 13.51
C HIS A 11 8.47 -11.68 12.02
N ILE A 12 8.71 -12.69 11.18
CA ILE A 12 8.39 -12.64 9.75
C ILE A 12 6.88 -12.59 9.54
N LEU A 13 6.13 -13.37 10.32
CA LEU A 13 4.67 -13.40 10.26
C LEU A 13 4.06 -12.02 10.56
N VAL A 14 4.50 -11.36 11.61
CA VAL A 14 4.05 -10.01 11.97
C VAL A 14 4.48 -8.99 10.91
N ARG A 15 5.67 -9.11 10.31
CA ARG A 15 6.09 -8.30 9.16
C ARG A 15 5.21 -8.49 7.93
N MET A 16 4.76 -9.72 7.67
CA MET A 16 3.80 -10.01 6.61
C MET A 16 2.47 -9.28 6.87
N GLY A 17 1.98 -9.29 8.11
CA GLY A 17 0.79 -8.56 8.53
C GLY A 17 0.92 -7.04 8.34
N GLU A 18 2.06 -6.47 8.76
CA GLU A 18 2.38 -5.06 8.52
C GLU A 18 2.36 -4.71 7.03
N ALA A 19 2.96 -5.56 6.20
CA ALA A 19 3.00 -5.36 4.76
C ALA A 19 1.60 -5.40 4.12
N LEU A 20 0.76 -6.36 4.51
CA LEU A 20 -0.64 -6.45 4.08
C LEU A 20 -1.43 -5.19 4.47
N GLN A 21 -1.34 -4.79 5.74
CA GLN A 21 -2.03 -3.60 6.25
C GLN A 21 -1.58 -2.33 5.53
N ASN A 22 -0.28 -2.14 5.37
CA ASN A 22 0.28 -0.98 4.67
C ASN A 22 -0.09 -0.94 3.18
N SER A 23 -0.37 -2.10 2.58
CA SER A 23 -0.82 -2.20 1.18
C SER A 23 -2.33 -2.05 1.00
N GLY A 24 -3.09 -1.80 2.07
CA GLY A 24 -4.52 -1.55 2.03
C GLY A 24 -5.40 -2.79 2.23
N ALA A 25 -4.86 -3.87 2.82
CA ALA A 25 -5.68 -5.01 3.21
C ALA A 25 -6.64 -4.64 4.34
N GLU A 26 -7.85 -5.18 4.31
CA GLU A 26 -8.80 -5.09 5.40
C GLU A 26 -8.30 -5.84 6.64
N VAL A 27 -8.53 -5.30 7.83
CA VAL A 27 -8.09 -5.87 9.13
C VAL A 27 -8.43 -7.35 9.24
N PHE A 28 -9.68 -7.72 8.98
CA PHE A 28 -10.14 -9.10 9.03
C PHE A 28 -9.35 -10.04 8.10
N ARG A 29 -9.00 -9.55 6.89
CA ARG A 29 -8.19 -10.33 5.93
C ARG A 29 -6.76 -10.51 6.38
N VAL A 30 -6.20 -9.53 7.06
CA VAL A 30 -4.86 -9.66 7.65
C VAL A 30 -4.89 -10.74 8.73
N GLU A 31 -5.85 -10.69 9.66
CA GLU A 31 -6.01 -11.70 10.72
C GLU A 31 -6.17 -13.12 10.16
N ASP A 32 -7.10 -13.32 9.21
CA ASP A 32 -7.31 -14.63 8.56
C ASP A 32 -6.05 -15.14 7.86
N THR A 33 -5.33 -14.26 7.15
CA THR A 33 -4.10 -14.63 6.43
C THR A 33 -2.99 -15.08 7.39
N LEU A 34 -2.75 -14.32 8.46
CA LEU A 34 -1.71 -14.66 9.45
C LEU A 34 -2.04 -15.94 10.19
N ASN A 35 -3.31 -16.13 10.56
CA ASN A 35 -3.80 -17.35 11.20
C ASN A 35 -3.55 -18.58 10.31
N ARG A 36 -3.93 -18.53 9.03
CA ARG A 36 -3.72 -19.65 8.08
C ARG A 36 -2.24 -19.96 7.87
N ILE A 37 -1.40 -18.94 7.76
CA ILE A 37 0.05 -19.15 7.62
C ILE A 37 0.60 -19.84 8.89
N ALA A 38 0.24 -19.37 10.08
CA ALA A 38 0.71 -19.96 11.32
C ALA A 38 0.29 -21.43 11.46
N ILE A 39 -0.95 -21.77 11.13
CA ILE A 39 -1.46 -23.16 11.12
C ILE A 39 -0.69 -24.00 10.10
N ALA A 40 -0.37 -23.47 8.92
CA ALA A 40 0.39 -24.18 7.89
C ALA A 40 1.82 -24.54 8.37
N TYR A 41 2.41 -23.74 9.26
CA TYR A 41 3.69 -24.05 9.92
C TYR A 41 3.56 -24.92 11.16
N GLY A 42 2.36 -25.41 11.50
CA GLY A 42 2.13 -26.37 12.59
C GLY A 42 1.81 -25.74 13.93
N ALA A 43 1.36 -24.49 13.99
CA ALA A 43 0.86 -23.90 15.22
C ALA A 43 -0.43 -24.61 15.69
N GLU A 44 -0.49 -24.96 17.00
CA GLU A 44 -1.65 -25.59 17.65
C GLU A 44 -2.74 -24.57 18.00
N ASP A 45 -2.32 -23.38 18.42
CA ASP A 45 -3.21 -22.26 18.73
C ASP A 45 -2.62 -20.95 18.21
N VAL A 46 -3.47 -20.10 17.67
CA VAL A 46 -3.08 -18.82 17.06
C VAL A 46 -4.10 -17.77 17.42
N ASN A 47 -3.63 -16.72 18.07
CA ASN A 47 -4.43 -15.55 18.37
C ASN A 47 -3.84 -14.34 17.66
N VAL A 48 -4.56 -13.81 16.68
CA VAL A 48 -4.16 -12.63 15.90
C VAL A 48 -5.13 -11.49 16.20
N PHE A 49 -4.59 -10.38 16.64
CA PHE A 49 -5.35 -9.16 16.89
C PHE A 49 -4.73 -8.02 16.09
N VAL A 50 -5.50 -7.44 15.19
CA VAL A 50 -5.06 -6.36 14.31
C VAL A 50 -5.96 -5.14 14.46
N ILE A 51 -5.34 -4.00 14.65
CA ILE A 51 -5.98 -2.69 14.57
C ILE A 51 -5.16 -1.79 13.64
N THR A 52 -5.68 -0.63 13.28
CA THR A 52 -5.02 0.30 12.34
C THR A 52 -3.62 0.77 12.76
N SER A 53 -3.29 0.67 14.06
CA SER A 53 -2.03 1.16 14.62
C SER A 53 -1.13 0.07 15.20
N SER A 54 -1.59 -1.19 15.27
CA SER A 54 -0.85 -2.28 15.93
C SER A 54 -1.30 -3.65 15.47
N ILE A 55 -0.36 -4.59 15.46
CA ILE A 55 -0.60 -6.02 15.27
C ILE A 55 -0.02 -6.73 16.48
N VAL A 56 -0.81 -7.64 17.05
CA VAL A 56 -0.39 -8.56 18.12
C VAL A 56 -0.66 -9.98 17.63
N VAL A 57 0.36 -10.82 17.65
CA VAL A 57 0.23 -12.23 17.29
C VAL A 57 0.77 -13.06 18.45
N THR A 58 -0.07 -13.95 18.95
CA THR A 58 0.32 -14.99 19.92
C THR A 58 0.14 -16.33 19.24
N LEU A 59 1.16 -17.15 19.25
CA LEU A 59 1.06 -18.52 18.75
C LEU A 59 1.66 -19.52 19.74
N THR A 60 1.07 -20.71 19.75
CA THR A 60 1.52 -21.85 20.53
C THR A 60 1.95 -22.95 19.57
N MET A 61 3.21 -23.37 19.70
CA MET A 61 3.74 -24.52 18.97
C MET A 61 3.72 -25.78 19.86
N PRO A 62 3.67 -27.01 19.27
CA PRO A 62 3.74 -28.23 20.02
C PRO A 62 4.94 -28.24 20.98
N SER A 63 4.68 -28.55 22.26
CA SER A 63 5.70 -28.73 23.32
C SER A 63 6.48 -27.43 23.68
N LEU A 64 6.01 -26.26 23.30
CA LEU A 64 6.65 -24.99 23.62
C LEU A 64 5.65 -23.98 24.23
N PRO A 65 6.11 -23.08 25.09
CA PRO A 65 5.24 -22.08 25.66
C PRO A 65 4.74 -21.10 24.59
N PRO A 66 3.56 -20.49 24.79
CA PRO A 66 3.05 -19.45 23.90
C PRO A 66 4.04 -18.30 23.75
N GLN A 67 4.24 -17.87 22.51
CA GLN A 67 5.07 -16.71 22.20
C GLN A 67 4.22 -15.60 21.59
N THR A 68 4.50 -14.36 21.97
CA THR A 68 3.77 -13.17 21.50
C THR A 68 4.72 -12.14 20.94
N GLU A 69 4.41 -11.64 19.76
CA GLU A 69 5.06 -10.45 19.20
C GLU A 69 4.03 -9.35 18.96
N THR A 70 4.42 -8.12 19.33
CA THR A 70 3.62 -6.91 19.11
C THR A 70 4.37 -5.98 18.19
N ARG A 71 3.69 -5.46 17.17
CA ARG A 71 4.26 -4.50 16.24
C ARG A 71 3.38 -3.27 16.09
N ARG A 72 3.98 -2.11 16.33
CA ARG A 72 3.30 -0.85 16.08
C ARG A 72 3.43 -0.47 14.61
N LEU A 73 2.29 -0.18 13.99
CA LEU A 73 2.22 0.32 12.62
C LEU A 73 2.42 1.84 12.65
N ARG A 74 3.43 2.33 11.95
CA ARG A 74 3.82 3.74 11.96
C ARG A 74 3.46 4.47 10.67
N HIS A 75 3.14 3.74 9.62
CA HIS A 75 2.81 4.29 8.32
C HIS A 75 1.30 4.24 8.09
N ALA A 76 0.77 5.27 7.46
CA ALA A 76 -0.60 5.23 6.96
C ALA A 76 -0.70 4.17 5.87
N ALA A 77 -1.79 3.40 5.88
CA ALA A 77 -2.07 2.44 4.82
C ALA A 77 -2.11 3.16 3.47
N SER A 78 -1.46 2.57 2.48
CA SER A 78 -1.52 3.01 1.09
C SER A 78 -2.31 1.97 0.27
N ASN A 79 -2.88 2.37 -0.85
CA ASN A 79 -3.57 1.45 -1.74
C ASN A 79 -2.59 0.90 -2.80
N ASP A 80 -1.61 0.10 -2.35
CA ASP A 80 -0.69 -0.61 -3.25
C ASP A 80 -1.24 -2.00 -3.60
N LEU A 81 -2.17 -2.01 -4.54
CA LEU A 81 -2.86 -3.24 -4.97
C LEU A 81 -1.91 -4.27 -5.59
N LEU A 82 -0.81 -3.83 -6.22
CA LEU A 82 0.17 -4.75 -6.81
C LEU A 82 0.95 -5.51 -5.73
N THR A 83 1.42 -4.81 -4.70
CA THR A 83 2.06 -5.43 -3.54
C THR A 83 1.07 -6.32 -2.79
N LEU A 84 -0.16 -5.86 -2.60
CA LEU A 84 -1.22 -6.65 -1.97
C LEU A 84 -1.51 -7.96 -2.72
N GLU A 85 -1.60 -7.93 -4.05
CA GLU A 85 -1.78 -9.13 -4.88
C GLU A 85 -0.64 -10.13 -4.68
N LYS A 86 0.62 -9.67 -4.71
CA LYS A 86 1.81 -10.51 -4.53
C LYS A 86 1.87 -11.13 -3.13
N LEU A 87 1.54 -10.36 -2.09
CA LEU A 87 1.46 -10.84 -0.72
C LEU A 87 0.38 -11.91 -0.57
N ASN A 88 -0.80 -11.70 -1.15
CA ASN A 88 -1.87 -12.69 -1.17
C ASN A 88 -1.48 -13.95 -1.97
N ALA A 89 -0.75 -13.82 -3.07
CA ALA A 89 -0.24 -14.95 -3.83
C ALA A 89 0.82 -15.73 -3.02
N LEU A 90 1.69 -15.02 -2.29
CA LEU A 90 2.66 -15.63 -1.38
C LEU A 90 1.97 -16.41 -0.26
N SER A 91 0.98 -15.81 0.41
CA SER A 91 0.23 -16.46 1.49
C SER A 91 -0.44 -17.76 1.03
N ARG A 92 -1.08 -17.76 -0.14
CA ARG A 92 -1.70 -18.98 -0.71
C ARG A 92 -0.69 -20.09 -0.98
N ARG A 93 0.50 -19.74 -1.51
CA ARG A 93 1.57 -20.72 -1.74
C ARG A 93 2.08 -21.32 -0.43
N ILE A 94 2.29 -20.47 0.58
CA ILE A 94 2.73 -20.92 1.91
C ILE A 94 1.70 -21.86 2.53
N CYS A 95 0.40 -21.53 2.46
CA CYS A 95 -0.65 -22.41 3.01
C CYS A 95 -0.75 -23.75 2.27
N THR A 96 -0.31 -23.86 1.03
CA THR A 96 -0.31 -25.12 0.26
C THR A 96 0.94 -25.94 0.51
N ALA A 97 2.11 -25.30 0.55
CA ALA A 97 3.41 -25.92 0.74
C ALA A 97 4.32 -24.93 1.49
N PRO A 98 4.39 -25.01 2.84
CA PRO A 98 5.21 -24.11 3.65
C PRO A 98 6.69 -24.26 3.30
N PRO A 99 7.37 -23.20 2.85
CA PRO A 99 8.81 -23.20 2.63
C PRO A 99 9.58 -23.12 3.95
N SER A 100 10.92 -23.18 3.91
CA SER A 100 11.69 -22.86 5.12
C SER A 100 11.46 -21.41 5.56
N ILE A 101 11.72 -21.11 6.82
CA ILE A 101 11.53 -19.77 7.40
C ILE A 101 12.38 -18.73 6.67
N GLU A 102 13.62 -19.09 6.31
CA GLU A 102 14.54 -18.22 5.56
C GLU A 102 14.03 -17.96 4.15
N GLU A 103 13.45 -18.96 3.51
CA GLU A 103 12.84 -18.81 2.17
C GLU A 103 11.60 -17.93 2.23
N PHE A 104 10.75 -18.08 3.23
CA PHE A 104 9.63 -17.19 3.45
C PHE A 104 10.10 -15.74 3.62
N GLN A 105 11.10 -15.51 4.47
CA GLN A 105 11.68 -14.18 4.68
C GLN A 105 12.25 -13.60 3.38
N ARG A 106 12.96 -14.41 2.60
CA ARG A 106 13.53 -14.00 1.31
C ARG A 106 12.46 -13.57 0.32
N GLN A 107 11.40 -14.38 0.19
CA GLN A 107 10.28 -14.07 -0.72
C GLN A 107 9.52 -12.83 -0.28
N LEU A 108 9.26 -12.67 1.01
CA LEU A 108 8.64 -11.45 1.55
C LEU A 108 9.48 -10.22 1.26
N ASN A 109 10.79 -10.27 1.55
CA ASN A 109 11.71 -9.17 1.29
C ASN A 109 11.79 -8.82 -0.21
N ALA A 110 11.77 -9.82 -1.10
CA ALA A 110 11.79 -9.61 -2.54
C ALA A 110 10.52 -8.89 -3.04
N ILE A 111 9.36 -9.15 -2.44
CA ILE A 111 8.12 -8.43 -2.76
C ILE A 111 8.21 -6.98 -2.26
N LEU A 112 8.65 -6.77 -1.02
CA LEU A 112 8.72 -5.45 -0.39
C LEU A 112 9.81 -4.54 -0.99
N ALA A 113 10.82 -5.11 -1.63
CA ALA A 113 11.88 -4.35 -2.33
C ALA A 113 11.43 -3.82 -3.71
N GLN A 114 10.28 -4.24 -4.21
CA GLN A 114 9.78 -3.78 -5.50
C GLN A 114 9.13 -2.40 -5.35
N HIS A 115 9.61 -1.45 -6.13
CA HIS A 115 8.99 -0.14 -6.22
C HIS A 115 8.20 -0.02 -7.53
N PRO A 116 7.01 0.61 -7.52
CA PRO A 116 6.27 0.87 -8.75
C PRO A 116 7.10 1.72 -9.71
N ASP A 117 7.00 1.42 -11.02
CA ASP A 117 7.65 2.24 -12.04
C ASP A 117 7.03 3.66 -12.05
N PRO A 118 7.81 4.73 -11.79
CA PRO A 118 7.29 6.09 -11.78
C PRO A 118 6.67 6.51 -13.12
N ARG A 119 7.13 5.92 -14.23
CA ARG A 119 6.58 6.22 -15.56
C ARG A 119 5.18 5.63 -15.74
N LEU A 120 4.98 4.41 -15.24
CA LEU A 120 3.67 3.75 -15.28
C LEU A 120 2.67 4.47 -14.37
N HIS A 121 3.11 4.92 -13.19
CA HIS A 121 2.30 5.74 -12.28
C HIS A 121 1.87 7.03 -12.95
N LEU A 122 2.79 7.77 -13.58
CA LEU A 122 2.49 9.00 -14.31
C LEU A 122 1.49 8.75 -15.45
N ALA A 123 1.75 7.74 -16.29
CA ALA A 123 0.86 7.42 -17.41
C ALA A 123 -0.55 7.04 -16.91
N GLY A 124 -0.65 6.23 -15.87
CA GLY A 124 -1.93 5.85 -15.25
C GLY A 124 -2.68 7.05 -14.69
N SER A 125 -1.99 7.96 -13.98
CA SER A 125 -2.60 9.17 -13.41
C SER A 125 -3.12 10.12 -14.50
N VAL A 126 -2.36 10.33 -15.57
CA VAL A 126 -2.77 11.16 -16.71
C VAL A 126 -3.98 10.56 -17.42
N LEU A 127 -3.93 9.26 -17.74
CA LEU A 127 -5.05 8.58 -18.39
C LEU A 127 -6.31 8.60 -17.52
N ALA A 128 -6.18 8.35 -16.22
CA ALA A 128 -7.31 8.39 -15.31
C ALA A 128 -7.94 9.79 -15.25
N ALA A 129 -7.14 10.83 -15.00
CA ALA A 129 -7.65 12.21 -14.91
C ALA A 129 -8.34 12.66 -16.21
N SER A 130 -7.71 12.41 -17.36
CA SER A 130 -8.27 12.76 -18.68
C SER A 130 -9.56 12.00 -18.96
N SER A 131 -9.60 10.70 -18.68
CA SER A 131 -10.77 9.86 -18.91
C SER A 131 -11.94 10.27 -18.02
N PHE A 132 -11.71 10.55 -16.74
CA PHE A 132 -12.73 11.02 -15.83
C PHE A 132 -13.30 12.38 -16.23
N ALA A 133 -12.45 13.32 -16.65
CA ALA A 133 -12.92 14.62 -17.13
C ALA A 133 -13.91 14.47 -18.30
N ILE A 134 -13.57 13.63 -19.28
CA ILE A 134 -14.45 13.37 -20.44
C ILE A 134 -15.70 12.60 -20.01
N PHE A 135 -15.56 11.59 -19.14
CA PHE A 135 -16.68 10.77 -18.64
C PHE A 135 -17.75 11.60 -17.93
N PHE A 136 -17.34 12.62 -17.17
CA PHE A 136 -18.27 13.54 -16.49
C PHE A 136 -18.80 14.69 -17.39
N GLY A 137 -18.65 14.56 -18.70
CA GLY A 137 -19.27 15.48 -19.67
C GLY A 137 -18.35 16.60 -20.16
N GLY A 138 -17.06 16.56 -19.81
CA GLY A 138 -16.06 17.44 -20.36
C GLY A 138 -15.75 17.12 -21.83
N ASN A 139 -15.26 18.10 -22.55
CA ASN A 139 -14.79 17.94 -23.92
C ASN A 139 -13.33 17.44 -23.95
N LEU A 140 -12.78 17.27 -25.16
CA LEU A 140 -11.41 16.79 -25.33
C LEU A 140 -10.37 17.73 -24.70
N TRP A 141 -10.63 19.06 -24.73
CA TRP A 141 -9.75 20.06 -24.14
C TRP A 141 -9.75 19.96 -22.61
N ASP A 142 -10.91 19.72 -22.00
CA ASP A 142 -11.03 19.50 -20.55
C ASP A 142 -10.24 18.26 -20.14
N GLY A 143 -10.29 17.19 -20.95
CA GLY A 143 -9.48 15.99 -20.75
C GLY A 143 -7.98 16.26 -20.82
N LEU A 144 -7.52 17.08 -21.78
CA LEU A 144 -6.11 17.45 -21.89
C LEU A 144 -5.66 18.34 -20.73
N LEU A 145 -6.50 19.27 -20.28
CA LEU A 145 -6.22 20.09 -19.10
C LEU A 145 -6.12 19.25 -17.84
N ALA A 146 -7.07 18.34 -17.62
CA ALA A 146 -7.04 17.42 -16.47
C ALA A 146 -5.78 16.54 -16.47
N GLY A 147 -5.38 16.03 -17.63
CA GLY A 147 -4.13 15.32 -17.81
C GLY A 147 -2.90 16.17 -17.48
N GLY A 148 -2.86 17.42 -17.92
CA GLY A 148 -1.80 18.37 -17.59
C GLY A 148 -1.71 18.65 -16.08
N ILE A 149 -2.84 18.81 -15.40
CA ILE A 149 -2.89 18.95 -13.93
C ILE A 149 -2.41 17.69 -13.23
N ALA A 150 -2.75 16.50 -13.74
CA ALA A 150 -2.24 15.23 -13.20
C ALA A 150 -0.70 15.13 -13.29
N VAL A 151 -0.10 15.59 -14.40
CA VAL A 151 1.37 15.69 -14.52
C VAL A 151 1.94 16.63 -13.45
N LEU A 152 1.31 17.80 -13.24
CA LEU A 152 1.74 18.75 -12.22
C LEU A 152 1.67 18.12 -10.82
N ILE A 153 0.59 17.41 -10.47
CA ILE A 153 0.42 16.76 -9.17
C ILE A 153 1.49 15.66 -8.99
N CYS A 154 1.73 14.81 -9.99
CA CYS A 154 2.78 13.79 -9.92
C CYS A 154 4.19 14.41 -9.76
N TRP A 155 4.42 15.54 -10.42
CA TRP A 155 5.67 16.28 -10.25
C TRP A 155 5.81 16.84 -8.81
N MET A 156 4.75 17.42 -8.26
CA MET A 156 4.71 17.90 -6.89
C MET A 156 4.89 16.75 -5.89
N GLU A 157 4.24 15.60 -6.09
CA GLU A 157 4.39 14.42 -5.26
C GLU A 157 5.85 13.98 -5.19
N ARG A 158 6.56 13.99 -6.31
CA ARG A 158 7.96 13.59 -6.36
C ARG A 158 8.93 14.56 -5.71
N TYR A 159 8.70 15.88 -5.89
CA TYR A 159 9.66 16.90 -5.48
C TYR A 159 9.25 17.66 -4.22
N LEU A 160 7.96 17.82 -3.95
CA LEU A 160 7.45 18.61 -2.82
C LEU A 160 7.08 17.74 -1.62
N SER A 161 6.54 16.55 -1.85
CA SER A 161 6.15 15.64 -0.76
C SER A 161 7.26 15.36 0.25
N PRO A 162 8.55 15.19 -0.12
CA PRO A 162 9.63 14.98 0.84
C PRO A 162 9.87 16.15 1.81
N PHE A 163 9.41 17.36 1.48
CA PHE A 163 9.55 18.57 2.32
C PHE A 163 8.34 18.79 3.24
N CYS A 164 7.22 18.07 3.00
CA CYS A 164 6.03 18.16 3.83
C CYS A 164 6.18 17.28 5.07
N MET A 165 5.71 17.78 6.21
CA MET A 165 5.76 17.06 7.48
C MET A 165 4.81 15.85 7.51
N ASN A 166 3.71 15.93 6.77
CA ASN A 166 2.72 14.85 6.68
C ASN A 166 1.93 14.89 5.36
N GLY A 167 1.21 13.79 5.07
CA GLY A 167 0.42 13.68 3.83
C GLY A 167 -0.74 14.68 3.72
N VAL A 168 -1.29 15.15 4.84
CA VAL A 168 -2.38 16.13 4.86
C VAL A 168 -1.89 17.50 4.38
N GLU A 169 -0.72 17.92 4.86
CA GLU A 169 -0.08 19.16 4.42
C GLU A 169 0.19 19.14 2.91
N PHE A 170 0.77 18.05 2.42
CA PHE A 170 0.97 17.86 0.98
C PHE A 170 -0.34 17.96 0.19
N GLN A 171 -1.38 17.27 0.62
CA GLN A 171 -2.70 17.29 -0.04
C GLN A 171 -3.28 18.71 -0.10
N PHE A 172 -3.15 19.47 0.97
CA PHE A 172 -3.64 20.85 1.02
C PHE A 172 -2.92 21.75 0.00
N ILE A 173 -1.58 21.69 -0.02
CA ILE A 173 -0.74 22.46 -0.95
C ILE A 173 -1.01 22.03 -2.40
N ALA A 174 -1.06 20.72 -2.67
CA ALA A 174 -1.31 20.20 -4.00
C ALA A 174 -2.70 20.60 -4.52
N SER A 175 -3.74 20.51 -3.69
CA SER A 175 -5.09 20.94 -4.06
C SER A 175 -5.17 22.45 -4.34
N PHE A 176 -4.53 23.27 -3.53
CA PHE A 176 -4.50 24.70 -3.71
C PHE A 176 -3.79 25.08 -5.02
N LEU A 177 -2.58 24.57 -5.25
CA LEU A 177 -1.80 24.87 -6.44
C LEU A 177 -2.45 24.36 -7.73
N SER A 178 -3.04 23.15 -7.70
CA SER A 178 -3.77 22.60 -8.85
C SER A 178 -5.03 23.42 -9.15
N GLY A 179 -5.77 23.87 -8.13
CA GLY A 179 -6.92 24.72 -8.28
C GLY A 179 -6.57 26.09 -8.88
N VAL A 180 -5.52 26.75 -8.39
CA VAL A 180 -5.01 28.01 -8.96
C VAL A 180 -4.57 27.81 -10.41
N SER A 181 -3.84 26.74 -10.72
CA SER A 181 -3.40 26.42 -12.08
C SER A 181 -4.59 26.22 -13.02
N THR A 182 -5.62 25.52 -12.59
CA THR A 182 -6.85 25.32 -13.37
C THR A 182 -7.55 26.66 -13.66
N LEU A 183 -7.72 27.50 -12.64
CA LEU A 183 -8.35 28.83 -12.81
C LEU A 183 -7.57 29.71 -13.80
N LEU A 184 -6.25 29.74 -13.73
CA LEU A 184 -5.41 30.49 -14.65
C LEU A 184 -5.56 29.97 -16.08
N LEU A 185 -5.52 28.65 -16.28
CA LEU A 185 -5.68 28.05 -17.62
C LEU A 185 -7.07 28.33 -18.22
N CYS A 186 -8.14 28.15 -17.42
CA CYS A 186 -9.50 28.48 -17.86
C CYS A 186 -9.66 29.95 -18.24
N ARG A 187 -9.02 30.85 -17.51
CA ARG A 187 -9.08 32.29 -17.85
C ARG A 187 -8.40 32.61 -19.17
N PHE A 188 -7.33 31.91 -19.54
CA PHE A 188 -6.67 32.04 -20.84
C PHE A 188 -7.53 31.52 -21.99
N GLU A 189 -8.30 30.43 -21.79
CA GLU A 189 -9.22 29.91 -22.81
C GLU A 189 -10.43 30.80 -23.02
N ILE A 190 -11.07 31.27 -21.94
CA ILE A 190 -12.21 32.23 -22.04
C ILE A 190 -11.78 33.56 -22.71
N GLY A 191 -10.56 34.01 -22.45
CA GLY A 191 -10.01 35.21 -23.11
C GLY A 191 -9.78 35.04 -24.62
N ARG A 192 -9.58 33.81 -25.13
CA ARG A 192 -9.46 33.50 -26.55
C ARG A 192 -10.80 33.32 -27.28
N ALA A 193 -11.84 32.95 -26.57
CA ALA A 193 -13.18 32.73 -27.15
C ALA A 193 -13.93 34.04 -27.40
N HIS A 194 -13.41 35.22 -26.96
CA HIS A 194 -13.99 36.54 -27.14
C HIS A 194 -13.18 37.45 -28.09
N VAL A 195 -12.23 36.89 -28.85
CA VAL A 195 -11.55 37.55 -29.98
C VAL A 195 -11.85 36.76 -31.25
#